data_85049d7d5286b74eb6691d395711118f
#
_entry.id   85049d7d5286b74eb6691d395711118f
#
_cell.length_a   1.000
_cell.length_b   1.000
_cell.length_c   1.000
_cell.angle_alpha   90.00
_cell.angle_beta   90.00
_cell.angle_gamma   90.00
#
_symmetry.space_group_name_H-M   'P 1'
#
loop_
_entity.id
_entity.type
_entity.pdbx_description
1 polymer ?
#
loop_
_entity_poly.entity_id
_entity_poly.type
_entity_poly.pdbx_seq_one_letter_code
_entity_poly.pdbx_strand_id
1 'polypeptide(L)'
;MENLALTTLLLPFIGALVVSFSPQRRAAEWGVLFAALTTLCMLSLISAFYQADKVAVTLTLVNVGDVALFGLVIDRVSTLILFVVVFLGLLVTIYSTGYLTDKNREHPHNGTNRYYAFLLVFIGAMAGLVLSSTLLGQLLFFEITGGCSWALISYYQSDKAQRSALKALLITHIGSLGLYLAAATLFLQTGTFALSAMSELHGDARYLVYGGILFAAWGKSAQLPMQAWLPDAMEAPTPISAYLHAASMVKVGVYIFARAIIDGGNIPHVIGGVGMVMALVTILYGFLMYLPQQDMKRLLAWSTITQLGWMFFGLSLSIFGSRLALEGSIAYIVNHAFAKSLFFLVAGALSYSCGTRLLPRLRGVLHTLPLLGVGFCVAALAITGVPPFNGFFSKFPLFAAGFALSVEYWILLPAMILLMIESVASFAWFIRWFGRVVPGKPSEAVADAAPLPGSMRLVLIVLIVMSLISSVIAATWLQ
;
A
#
# COMPACT_ATOMS: atom_id res chain seq x y z
N MET A 1 -9.96 -12.90 -21.24
CA MET A 1 -9.13 -12.24 -20.23
C MET A 1 -8.60 -10.89 -20.70
N GLU A 2 -8.10 -10.78 -21.94
CA GLU A 2 -7.53 -9.54 -22.49
C GLU A 2 -8.45 -8.33 -22.37
N ASN A 3 -9.66 -8.41 -22.93
CA ASN A 3 -10.63 -7.30 -22.87
C ASN A 3 -11.00 -6.92 -21.44
N LEU A 4 -11.06 -7.89 -20.50
CA LEU A 4 -11.34 -7.62 -19.09
C LEU A 4 -10.18 -6.89 -18.43
N ALA A 5 -8.94 -7.26 -18.73
CA ALA A 5 -7.75 -6.58 -18.22
C ALA A 5 -7.67 -5.14 -18.73
N LEU A 6 -7.88 -4.94 -20.04
CA LEU A 6 -7.93 -3.61 -20.65
C LEU A 6 -9.06 -2.76 -20.07
N THR A 7 -10.25 -3.33 -19.90
CA THR A 7 -11.38 -2.59 -19.34
C THR A 7 -11.10 -2.23 -17.87
N THR A 8 -10.55 -3.15 -17.08
CA THR A 8 -10.17 -2.88 -15.68
C THR A 8 -9.14 -1.74 -15.59
N LEU A 9 -8.20 -1.69 -16.53
CA LEU A 9 -7.19 -0.65 -16.61
C LEU A 9 -7.77 0.70 -17.03
N LEU A 10 -8.57 0.74 -18.11
CA LEU A 10 -8.99 1.99 -18.74
C LEU A 10 -10.21 2.64 -18.09
N LEU A 11 -11.10 1.84 -17.51
CA LEU A 11 -12.37 2.31 -16.95
C LEU A 11 -12.21 3.39 -15.86
N PRO A 12 -11.23 3.31 -14.93
CA PRO A 12 -11.00 4.38 -13.97
C PRO A 12 -10.58 5.71 -14.63
N PHE A 13 -9.78 5.67 -15.70
CA PHE A 13 -9.38 6.88 -16.42
C PHE A 13 -10.58 7.52 -17.16
N ILE A 14 -11.42 6.70 -17.78
CA ILE A 14 -12.69 7.17 -18.39
C ILE A 14 -13.58 7.79 -17.31
N GLY A 15 -13.70 7.12 -16.16
CA GLY A 15 -14.44 7.62 -15.01
C GLY A 15 -13.92 8.95 -14.51
N ALA A 16 -12.60 9.12 -14.44
CA ALA A 16 -11.97 10.36 -14.05
C ALA A 16 -12.31 11.52 -14.99
N LEU A 17 -12.33 11.27 -16.29
CA LEU A 17 -12.77 12.25 -17.29
C LEU A 17 -14.25 12.62 -17.09
N VAL A 18 -15.13 11.63 -16.94
CA VAL A 18 -16.55 11.87 -16.68
C VAL A 18 -16.76 12.69 -15.42
N VAL A 19 -16.08 12.34 -14.32
CA VAL A 19 -16.14 13.08 -13.06
C VAL A 19 -15.66 14.52 -13.23
N SER A 20 -14.57 14.75 -13.98
CA SER A 20 -13.99 16.08 -14.20
C SER A 20 -14.95 17.04 -14.87
N PHE A 21 -15.78 16.55 -15.79
CA PHE A 21 -16.76 17.35 -16.53
C PHE A 21 -18.19 17.28 -15.95
N SER A 22 -18.42 16.50 -14.92
CA SER A 22 -19.74 16.36 -14.29
C SER A 22 -20.04 17.53 -13.32
N PRO A 23 -21.32 17.81 -13.03
CA PRO A 23 -21.68 18.76 -11.97
C PRO A 23 -21.10 18.29 -10.61
N GLN A 24 -20.52 19.23 -9.85
CA GLN A 24 -19.84 18.92 -8.58
C GLN A 24 -20.71 18.11 -7.61
N ARG A 25 -22.01 18.36 -7.55
CA ARG A 25 -22.96 17.61 -6.71
C ARG A 25 -23.07 16.13 -7.03
N ARG A 26 -22.68 15.71 -8.25
CA ARG A 26 -22.69 14.31 -8.72
C ARG A 26 -21.31 13.67 -8.75
N ALA A 27 -20.26 14.40 -8.43
CA ALA A 27 -18.90 13.90 -8.50
C ALA A 27 -18.68 12.61 -7.67
N ALA A 28 -19.26 12.57 -6.47
CA ALA A 28 -19.22 11.41 -5.59
C ALA A 28 -19.96 10.20 -6.18
N GLU A 29 -21.15 10.41 -6.75
CA GLU A 29 -21.96 9.36 -7.36
C GLU A 29 -21.23 8.71 -8.56
N TRP A 30 -20.71 9.53 -9.47
CA TRP A 30 -19.89 9.06 -10.59
C TRP A 30 -18.60 8.39 -10.13
N GLY A 31 -17.94 8.97 -9.12
CA GLY A 31 -16.74 8.36 -8.52
C GLY A 31 -16.99 6.94 -8.01
N VAL A 32 -18.06 6.74 -7.24
CA VAL A 32 -18.46 5.42 -6.73
C VAL A 32 -18.88 4.49 -7.85
N LEU A 33 -19.66 4.97 -8.83
CA LEU A 33 -20.10 4.16 -9.96
C LEU A 33 -18.92 3.58 -10.75
N PHE A 34 -17.95 4.43 -11.15
CA PHE A 34 -16.79 3.97 -11.92
C PHE A 34 -15.84 3.09 -11.09
N ALA A 35 -15.66 3.36 -9.80
CA ALA A 35 -14.91 2.48 -8.91
C ALA A 35 -15.59 1.11 -8.75
N ALA A 36 -16.93 1.08 -8.64
CA ALA A 36 -17.70 -0.16 -8.57
C ALA A 36 -17.65 -0.96 -9.87
N LEU A 37 -17.82 -0.30 -11.02
CA LEU A 37 -17.70 -0.95 -12.34
C LEU A 37 -16.29 -1.51 -12.56
N THR A 38 -15.24 -0.77 -12.18
CA THR A 38 -13.85 -1.26 -12.22
C THR A 38 -13.67 -2.49 -11.35
N THR A 39 -14.28 -2.49 -10.15
CA THR A 39 -14.23 -3.64 -9.24
C THR A 39 -14.94 -4.86 -9.84
N LEU A 40 -16.08 -4.68 -10.48
CA LEU A 40 -16.79 -5.76 -11.18
C LEU A 40 -15.97 -6.34 -12.34
N CYS A 41 -15.33 -5.49 -13.15
CA CYS A 41 -14.44 -5.92 -14.23
C CYS A 41 -13.24 -6.70 -13.68
N MET A 42 -12.63 -6.22 -12.61
CA MET A 42 -11.53 -6.88 -11.92
C MET A 42 -11.94 -8.26 -11.37
N LEU A 43 -13.10 -8.36 -10.71
CA LEU A 43 -13.61 -9.64 -10.20
C LEU A 43 -13.92 -10.62 -11.34
N SER A 44 -14.45 -10.12 -12.47
CA SER A 44 -14.66 -10.92 -13.68
C SER A 44 -13.33 -11.41 -14.29
N LEU A 45 -12.30 -10.56 -14.29
CA LEU A 45 -10.94 -10.94 -14.73
C LEU A 45 -10.36 -12.04 -13.84
N ILE A 46 -10.46 -11.89 -12.51
CA ILE A 46 -9.99 -12.88 -11.54
C ILE A 46 -10.74 -14.21 -11.70
N SER A 47 -12.06 -14.18 -11.90
CA SER A 47 -12.86 -15.36 -12.17
C SER A 47 -12.44 -16.07 -13.45
N ALA A 48 -12.24 -15.31 -14.54
CA ALA A 48 -11.77 -15.86 -15.81
C ALA A 48 -10.36 -16.47 -15.70
N PHE A 49 -9.46 -15.82 -14.93
CA PHE A 49 -8.13 -16.34 -14.66
C PHE A 49 -8.17 -17.63 -13.83
N TYR A 50 -9.04 -17.71 -12.84
CA TYR A 50 -9.27 -18.94 -12.05
C TYR A 50 -9.79 -20.08 -12.90
N GLN A 51 -10.77 -19.81 -13.78
CA GLN A 51 -11.33 -20.80 -14.70
C GLN A 51 -10.32 -21.29 -15.76
N ALA A 52 -9.27 -20.51 -16.03
CA ALA A 52 -8.16 -20.87 -16.90
C ALA A 52 -7.00 -21.54 -16.11
N ASP A 53 -7.30 -22.21 -15.00
CA ASP A 53 -6.32 -22.93 -14.15
C ASP A 53 -5.17 -22.07 -13.66
N LYS A 54 -5.37 -20.75 -13.54
CA LYS A 54 -4.38 -19.76 -13.12
C LYS A 54 -3.09 -19.79 -14.00
N VAL A 55 -3.23 -20.09 -15.30
CA VAL A 55 -2.13 -20.04 -16.25
C VAL A 55 -1.78 -18.59 -16.55
N ALA A 56 -0.50 -18.23 -16.36
CA ALA A 56 -0.04 -16.85 -16.59
C ALA A 56 -0.13 -16.50 -18.09
N VAL A 57 -0.64 -15.29 -18.36
CA VAL A 57 -0.79 -14.74 -19.71
C VAL A 57 -0.10 -13.40 -19.79
N THR A 58 0.74 -13.23 -20.82
CA THR A 58 1.36 -11.93 -21.14
C THR A 58 0.78 -11.42 -22.45
N LEU A 59 0.34 -10.16 -22.43
CA LEU A 59 -0.26 -9.47 -23.57
C LEU A 59 0.62 -8.27 -23.94
N THR A 60 0.92 -8.11 -25.21
CA THR A 60 1.61 -6.92 -25.69
C THR A 60 0.58 -5.93 -26.25
N LEU A 61 0.61 -4.68 -25.79
CA LEU A 61 -0.34 -3.66 -26.18
C LEU A 61 0.22 -2.69 -27.23
N VAL A 62 1.48 -2.30 -27.06
CA VAL A 62 2.14 -1.31 -27.91
C VAL A 62 3.55 -1.79 -28.25
N ASN A 63 3.83 -1.90 -29.55
CA ASN A 63 5.14 -2.23 -30.08
C ASN A 63 5.70 -1.09 -30.94
N VAL A 64 7.02 -0.95 -30.93
CA VAL A 64 7.77 -0.16 -31.91
C VAL A 64 8.76 -1.09 -32.57
N GLY A 65 8.51 -1.49 -33.82
CA GLY A 65 9.22 -2.61 -34.45
C GLY A 65 9.00 -3.89 -33.64
N ASP A 66 10.09 -4.57 -33.30
CA ASP A 66 10.07 -5.81 -32.51
C ASP A 66 10.11 -5.56 -30.98
N VAL A 67 10.16 -4.30 -30.56
CA VAL A 67 10.27 -3.94 -29.13
C VAL A 67 8.91 -3.70 -28.52
N ALA A 68 8.55 -4.49 -27.49
CA ALA A 68 7.37 -4.25 -26.68
C ALA A 68 7.61 -3.07 -25.72
N LEU A 69 6.87 -1.97 -25.92
CA LEU A 69 6.92 -0.80 -25.02
C LEU A 69 5.97 -0.98 -23.84
N PHE A 70 4.72 -1.39 -24.11
CA PHE A 70 3.70 -1.61 -23.11
C PHE A 70 3.02 -2.95 -23.28
N GLY A 71 2.79 -3.63 -22.18
CA GLY A 71 2.08 -4.89 -22.15
C GLY A 71 1.51 -5.18 -20.78
N LEU A 72 0.70 -6.22 -20.68
CA LEU A 72 0.07 -6.67 -19.43
C LEU A 72 0.52 -8.09 -19.10
N VAL A 73 0.68 -8.37 -17.82
CA VAL A 73 0.89 -9.71 -17.26
C VAL A 73 -0.25 -10.04 -16.29
N ILE A 74 -0.92 -11.15 -16.56
CA ILE A 74 -2.01 -11.68 -15.75
C ILE A 74 -1.51 -12.98 -15.15
N ASP A 75 -1.13 -12.94 -13.89
CA ASP A 75 -0.66 -14.09 -13.12
C ASP A 75 -1.21 -14.06 -11.69
N ARG A 76 -0.83 -15.03 -10.85
CA ARG A 76 -1.31 -15.14 -9.47
C ARG A 76 -0.98 -13.89 -8.64
N VAL A 77 0.19 -13.33 -8.80
CA VAL A 77 0.64 -12.17 -8.00
C VAL A 77 -0.01 -10.89 -8.49
N SER A 78 -0.02 -10.65 -9.81
CA SER A 78 -0.64 -9.45 -10.37
C SER A 78 -2.15 -9.39 -10.09
N THR A 79 -2.87 -10.53 -10.22
CA THR A 79 -4.31 -10.59 -9.94
C THR A 79 -4.63 -10.41 -8.45
N LEU A 80 -3.81 -10.97 -7.55
CA LEU A 80 -3.97 -10.79 -6.11
C LEU A 80 -3.77 -9.34 -5.67
N ILE A 81 -2.71 -8.69 -6.16
CA ILE A 81 -2.43 -7.29 -5.81
C ILE A 81 -3.42 -6.34 -6.51
N LEU A 82 -3.86 -6.66 -7.73
CA LEU A 82 -4.93 -5.93 -8.43
C LEU A 82 -6.23 -5.95 -7.61
N PHE A 83 -6.60 -7.09 -7.03
CA PHE A 83 -7.73 -7.19 -6.11
C PHE A 83 -7.59 -6.20 -4.95
N VAL A 84 -6.46 -6.18 -4.29
CA VAL A 84 -6.21 -5.26 -3.15
C VAL A 84 -6.36 -3.80 -3.57
N VAL A 85 -5.72 -3.41 -4.68
CA VAL A 85 -5.69 -2.03 -5.17
C VAL A 85 -7.08 -1.52 -5.55
N VAL A 86 -7.80 -2.29 -6.36
CA VAL A 86 -9.09 -1.88 -6.90
C VAL A 86 -10.18 -1.96 -5.84
N PHE A 87 -10.21 -3.03 -5.04
CA PHE A 87 -11.22 -3.20 -4.00
C PHE A 87 -11.07 -2.16 -2.88
N LEU A 88 -9.86 -1.90 -2.41
CA LEU A 88 -9.62 -0.82 -1.44
C LEU A 88 -9.89 0.56 -2.06
N GLY A 89 -9.61 0.74 -3.35
CA GLY A 89 -9.99 1.95 -4.08
C GLY A 89 -11.49 2.21 -4.03
N LEU A 90 -12.32 1.18 -4.25
CA LEU A 90 -13.78 1.27 -4.11
C LEU A 90 -14.18 1.61 -2.67
N LEU A 91 -13.65 0.90 -1.68
CA LEU A 91 -13.99 1.13 -0.27
C LEU A 91 -13.63 2.55 0.17
N VAL A 92 -12.47 3.06 -0.23
CA VAL A 92 -12.05 4.44 0.05
C VAL A 92 -12.96 5.44 -0.65
N THR A 93 -13.37 5.18 -1.90
CA THR A 93 -14.29 6.05 -2.62
C THR A 93 -15.65 6.12 -1.91
N ILE A 94 -16.20 4.99 -1.48
CA ILE A 94 -17.46 4.91 -0.71
C ILE A 94 -17.31 5.63 0.64
N TYR A 95 -16.22 5.40 1.37
CA TYR A 95 -15.97 6.07 2.65
C TYR A 95 -15.90 7.59 2.50
N SER A 96 -15.28 8.07 1.41
CA SER A 96 -15.12 9.49 1.13
C SER A 96 -16.43 10.23 0.95
N THR A 97 -17.50 9.56 0.48
CA THR A 97 -18.82 10.19 0.33
C THR A 97 -19.43 10.64 1.67
N GLY A 98 -19.12 9.92 2.75
CA GLY A 98 -19.55 10.29 4.10
C GLY A 98 -18.56 11.20 4.82
N TYR A 99 -17.25 11.03 4.52
CA TYR A 99 -16.18 11.76 5.19
C TYR A 99 -16.03 13.22 4.71
N LEU A 100 -16.13 13.45 3.39
CA LEU A 100 -15.99 14.77 2.77
C LEU A 100 -17.35 15.48 2.76
N THR A 101 -17.74 15.99 3.91
CA THR A 101 -18.99 16.72 4.13
C THR A 101 -18.77 17.88 5.12
N ASP A 102 -19.66 18.87 5.11
CA ASP A 102 -19.64 19.97 6.07
C ASP A 102 -19.87 19.51 7.53
N LYS A 103 -20.30 18.25 7.72
CA LYS A 103 -20.50 17.64 9.04
C LYS A 103 -19.21 17.09 9.64
N ASN A 104 -18.11 17.05 8.89
CA ASN A 104 -16.81 16.63 9.42
C ASN A 104 -16.31 17.68 10.43
N ARG A 105 -16.16 17.29 11.68
CA ARG A 105 -15.81 18.23 12.77
C ARG A 105 -14.38 18.72 12.75
N GLU A 106 -13.45 17.96 12.17
CA GLU A 106 -12.03 18.37 12.06
C GLU A 106 -11.78 19.20 10.80
N HIS A 107 -12.35 18.78 9.67
CA HIS A 107 -12.17 19.41 8.37
C HIS A 107 -13.50 19.48 7.62
N PRO A 108 -14.39 20.45 7.97
CA PRO A 108 -15.63 20.67 7.23
C PRO A 108 -15.31 21.04 5.78
N HIS A 109 -15.54 20.12 4.84
CA HIS A 109 -15.27 20.33 3.43
C HIS A 109 -16.02 19.33 2.56
N ASN A 110 -16.71 19.82 1.54
CA ASN A 110 -17.42 18.95 0.60
C ASN A 110 -16.47 18.38 -0.47
N GLY A 111 -16.69 17.13 -0.85
CA GLY A 111 -15.93 16.48 -1.90
C GLY A 111 -16.10 17.21 -3.25
N THR A 112 -15.00 17.33 -3.99
CA THR A 112 -14.96 18.02 -5.29
C THR A 112 -14.70 17.06 -6.44
N ASN A 113 -14.98 17.49 -7.68
CA ASN A 113 -14.62 16.75 -8.90
C ASN A 113 -13.12 16.40 -8.91
N ARG A 114 -12.27 17.36 -8.53
CA ARG A 114 -10.81 17.15 -8.43
C ARG A 114 -10.46 15.94 -7.55
N TYR A 115 -11.12 15.80 -6.40
CA TYR A 115 -10.85 14.69 -5.47
C TYR A 115 -11.16 13.34 -6.11
N TYR A 116 -12.39 13.16 -6.59
CA TYR A 116 -12.84 11.87 -7.13
C TYR A 116 -12.15 11.54 -8.47
N ALA A 117 -11.88 12.54 -9.31
CA ALA A 117 -11.15 12.34 -10.55
C ALA A 117 -9.72 11.83 -10.29
N PHE A 118 -8.94 12.50 -9.43
CA PHE A 118 -7.58 12.04 -9.10
C PHE A 118 -7.58 10.71 -8.34
N LEU A 119 -8.59 10.42 -7.53
CA LEU A 119 -8.70 9.10 -6.89
C LEU A 119 -8.92 7.99 -7.92
N LEU A 120 -9.77 8.22 -8.93
CA LEU A 120 -9.98 7.26 -10.01
C LEU A 120 -8.72 7.09 -10.88
N VAL A 121 -8.04 8.19 -11.27
CA VAL A 121 -6.75 8.11 -11.97
C VAL A 121 -5.75 7.30 -11.16
N PHE A 122 -5.74 7.48 -9.84
CA PHE A 122 -4.84 6.74 -8.96
C PHE A 122 -5.14 5.25 -8.94
N ILE A 123 -6.43 4.86 -8.87
CA ILE A 123 -6.85 3.45 -8.96
C ILE A 123 -6.41 2.86 -10.31
N GLY A 124 -6.64 3.57 -11.42
CA GLY A 124 -6.22 3.15 -12.76
C GLY A 124 -4.70 3.03 -12.91
N ALA A 125 -3.95 4.01 -12.40
CA ALA A 125 -2.50 3.98 -12.44
C ALA A 125 -1.91 2.81 -11.62
N MET A 126 -2.50 2.51 -10.47
CA MET A 126 -2.10 1.34 -9.69
C MET A 126 -2.44 0.03 -10.39
N ALA A 127 -3.63 -0.07 -11.00
CA ALA A 127 -3.99 -1.24 -11.81
C ALA A 127 -3.03 -1.44 -12.99
N GLY A 128 -2.68 -0.36 -13.69
CA GLY A 128 -1.72 -0.39 -14.79
C GLY A 128 -0.32 -0.80 -14.36
N LEU A 129 0.15 -0.29 -13.22
CA LEU A 129 1.44 -0.66 -12.67
C LEU A 129 1.51 -2.15 -12.32
N VAL A 130 0.47 -2.65 -11.65
CA VAL A 130 0.40 -4.04 -11.20
C VAL A 130 0.31 -5.01 -12.37
N LEU A 131 -0.41 -4.64 -13.42
CA LEU A 131 -0.54 -5.46 -14.63
C LEU A 131 0.60 -5.27 -15.64
N SER A 132 1.49 -4.29 -15.49
CA SER A 132 2.56 -4.04 -16.46
C SER A 132 3.52 -5.21 -16.60
N SER A 133 3.72 -5.69 -17.84
CA SER A 133 4.69 -6.72 -18.22
C SER A 133 6.04 -6.16 -18.67
N THR A 134 6.17 -4.83 -18.73
CA THR A 134 7.41 -4.15 -19.13
C THR A 134 7.85 -3.15 -18.06
N LEU A 135 9.17 -2.98 -17.94
CA LEU A 135 9.75 -2.02 -17.00
C LEU A 135 9.40 -0.57 -17.37
N LEU A 136 9.23 -0.29 -18.67
CA LEU A 136 8.78 1.01 -19.16
C LEU A 136 7.32 1.29 -18.76
N GLY A 137 6.44 0.28 -18.84
CA GLY A 137 5.06 0.38 -18.39
C GLY A 137 4.98 0.62 -16.86
N GLN A 138 5.79 -0.11 -16.09
CA GLN A 138 5.89 0.14 -14.66
C GLN A 138 6.37 1.56 -14.36
N LEU A 139 7.37 2.07 -15.08
CA LEU A 139 7.88 3.42 -14.93
C LEU A 139 6.81 4.48 -15.22
N LEU A 140 6.05 4.33 -16.32
CA LEU A 140 4.97 5.24 -16.67
C LEU A 140 3.93 5.35 -15.53
N PHE A 141 3.42 4.23 -15.07
CA PHE A 141 2.43 4.22 -14.00
C PHE A 141 3.01 4.62 -12.64
N PHE A 142 4.29 4.35 -12.42
CA PHE A 142 5.01 4.84 -11.25
C PHE A 142 4.98 6.36 -11.16
N GLU A 143 5.22 7.07 -12.27
CA GLU A 143 5.18 8.53 -12.31
C GLU A 143 3.75 9.07 -12.18
N ILE A 144 2.77 8.44 -12.84
CA ILE A 144 1.35 8.85 -12.72
C ILE A 144 0.90 8.76 -11.25
N THR A 145 1.27 7.68 -10.53
CA THR A 145 0.94 7.57 -9.10
C THR A 145 1.59 8.68 -8.26
N GLY A 146 2.77 9.16 -8.64
CA GLY A 146 3.44 10.31 -8.01
C GLY A 146 2.63 11.60 -8.18
N GLY A 147 2.19 11.88 -9.42
CA GLY A 147 1.34 13.04 -9.73
C GLY A 147 -0.01 12.99 -9.02
N CYS A 148 -0.67 11.83 -8.98
CA CYS A 148 -1.93 11.66 -8.25
C CYS A 148 -1.76 11.91 -6.75
N SER A 149 -0.69 11.40 -6.15
CA SER A 149 -0.42 11.61 -4.73
C SER A 149 -0.16 13.08 -4.41
N TRP A 150 0.61 13.78 -5.24
CA TRP A 150 0.81 15.22 -5.13
C TRP A 150 -0.51 15.99 -5.14
N ALA A 151 -1.38 15.71 -6.12
CA ALA A 151 -2.67 16.38 -6.27
C ALA A 151 -3.62 16.12 -5.09
N LEU A 152 -3.57 14.92 -4.50
CA LEU A 152 -4.45 14.52 -3.40
C LEU A 152 -3.89 14.91 -2.02
N ILE A 153 -2.56 14.95 -1.81
CA ILE A 153 -1.95 15.47 -0.58
C ILE A 153 -2.20 16.99 -0.47
N SER A 154 -2.12 17.71 -1.59
CA SER A 154 -2.38 19.15 -1.65
C SER A 154 -3.87 19.52 -1.68
N TYR A 155 -4.78 18.56 -1.44
CA TYR A 155 -6.22 18.74 -1.64
C TYR A 155 -6.81 19.93 -0.89
N TYR A 156 -6.45 20.12 0.39
CA TYR A 156 -6.94 21.23 1.22
C TYR A 156 -6.28 22.57 0.92
N GLN A 157 -5.31 22.63 0.01
CA GLN A 157 -4.66 23.85 -0.51
C GLN A 157 -4.00 24.75 0.55
N SER A 158 -3.79 24.26 1.77
CA SER A 158 -2.98 24.98 2.75
C SER A 158 -1.51 24.99 2.34
N ASP A 159 -0.75 26.02 2.75
CA ASP A 159 0.69 26.11 2.49
C ASP A 159 1.45 24.87 2.97
N LYS A 160 1.04 24.33 4.11
CA LYS A 160 1.62 23.09 4.65
C LYS A 160 1.32 21.89 3.77
N ALA A 161 0.07 21.72 3.31
CA ALA A 161 -0.32 20.65 2.42
C ALA A 161 0.41 20.73 1.06
N GLN A 162 0.56 21.94 0.50
CA GLN A 162 1.29 22.14 -0.75
C GLN A 162 2.77 21.80 -0.62
N ARG A 163 3.45 22.26 0.45
CA ARG A 163 4.85 21.91 0.71
C ARG A 163 5.04 20.41 0.94
N SER A 164 4.14 19.78 1.68
CA SER A 164 4.17 18.34 1.93
C SER A 164 3.97 17.53 0.65
N ALA A 165 3.05 17.97 -0.21
CA ALA A 165 2.80 17.34 -1.51
C ALA A 165 4.01 17.48 -2.45
N LEU A 166 4.63 18.67 -2.52
CA LEU A 166 5.83 18.90 -3.33
C LEU A 166 7.00 18.04 -2.81
N LYS A 167 7.20 17.98 -1.49
CA LYS A 167 8.22 17.13 -0.88
C LYS A 167 8.03 15.66 -1.23
N ALA A 168 6.79 15.15 -1.16
CA ALA A 168 6.48 13.78 -1.54
C ALA A 168 6.77 13.52 -3.02
N LEU A 169 6.37 14.42 -3.91
CA LEU A 169 6.63 14.32 -5.35
C LEU A 169 8.13 14.29 -5.63
N LEU A 170 8.91 15.25 -5.09
CA LEU A 170 10.34 15.35 -5.35
C LEU A 170 11.11 14.13 -4.85
N ILE A 171 10.87 13.68 -3.61
CA ILE A 171 11.59 12.51 -3.05
C ILE A 171 11.27 11.25 -3.85
N THR A 172 10.00 11.03 -4.19
CA THR A 172 9.62 9.83 -4.96
C THR A 172 10.10 9.89 -6.41
N HIS A 173 10.20 11.09 -6.99
CA HIS A 173 10.78 11.28 -8.33
C HIS A 173 12.31 11.09 -8.34
N ILE A 174 13.03 11.52 -7.30
CA ILE A 174 14.45 11.16 -7.12
C ILE A 174 14.60 9.63 -7.08
N GLY A 175 13.71 8.93 -6.37
CA GLY A 175 13.70 7.46 -6.38
C GLY A 175 13.49 6.89 -7.79
N SER A 176 12.59 7.46 -8.59
CA SER A 176 12.30 6.95 -9.95
C SER A 176 13.49 7.01 -10.90
N LEU A 177 14.50 7.87 -10.65
CA LEU A 177 15.73 7.88 -11.44
C LEU A 177 16.43 6.51 -11.46
N GLY A 178 16.30 5.73 -10.36
CA GLY A 178 16.77 4.35 -10.33
C GLY A 178 16.02 3.46 -11.33
N LEU A 179 14.71 3.66 -11.48
CA LEU A 179 13.90 2.89 -12.43
C LEU A 179 14.20 3.29 -13.89
N TYR A 180 14.46 4.59 -14.16
CA TYR A 180 14.96 5.03 -15.47
C TYR A 180 16.30 4.38 -15.83
N LEU A 181 17.25 4.36 -14.88
CA LEU A 181 18.54 3.69 -15.07
C LEU A 181 18.35 2.20 -15.33
N ALA A 182 17.49 1.54 -14.56
CA ALA A 182 17.20 0.12 -14.73
C ALA A 182 16.59 -0.18 -16.10
N ALA A 183 15.60 0.60 -16.54
CA ALA A 183 14.97 0.43 -17.85
C ALA A 183 15.95 0.63 -19.01
N ALA A 184 16.78 1.69 -18.95
CA ALA A 184 17.79 1.98 -19.95
C ALA A 184 18.84 0.85 -20.01
N THR A 185 19.31 0.36 -18.86
CA THR A 185 20.31 -0.72 -18.80
C THR A 185 19.74 -2.04 -19.30
N LEU A 186 18.49 -2.39 -18.92
CA LEU A 186 17.82 -3.59 -19.42
C LEU A 186 17.73 -3.56 -20.95
N PHE A 187 17.25 -2.44 -21.51
CA PHE A 187 17.14 -2.28 -22.96
C PHE A 187 18.48 -2.37 -23.68
N LEU A 188 19.51 -1.71 -23.15
CA LEU A 188 20.85 -1.73 -23.76
C LEU A 188 21.46 -3.15 -23.80
N GLN A 189 21.14 -3.99 -22.83
CA GLN A 189 21.69 -5.34 -22.77
C GLN A 189 20.84 -6.39 -23.50
N THR A 190 19.52 -6.25 -23.48
CA THR A 190 18.59 -7.28 -23.99
C THR A 190 17.80 -6.86 -25.23
N GLY A 191 17.82 -5.58 -25.59
CA GLY A 191 17.01 -5.03 -26.68
C GLY A 191 15.52 -4.92 -26.41
N THR A 192 15.07 -5.17 -25.16
CA THR A 192 13.65 -5.15 -24.78
C THR A 192 13.45 -4.55 -23.39
N PHE A 193 12.19 -4.09 -23.11
CA PHE A 193 11.78 -3.66 -21.77
C PHE A 193 11.00 -4.73 -21.00
N ALA A 194 10.84 -5.93 -21.56
CA ALA A 194 10.09 -7.01 -20.92
C ALA A 194 10.69 -7.40 -19.57
N LEU A 195 9.85 -7.54 -18.54
CA LEU A 195 10.30 -7.94 -17.20
C LEU A 195 10.96 -9.32 -17.22
N SER A 196 10.47 -10.25 -18.06
CA SER A 196 11.04 -11.59 -18.24
C SER A 196 12.48 -11.57 -18.74
N ALA A 197 12.89 -10.54 -19.49
CA ALA A 197 14.27 -10.41 -19.97
C ALA A 197 15.26 -10.06 -18.85
N MET A 198 14.82 -9.72 -17.65
CA MET A 198 15.71 -9.57 -16.50
C MET A 198 16.43 -10.88 -16.13
N SER A 199 15.87 -12.03 -16.48
CA SER A 199 16.53 -13.33 -16.30
C SER A 199 17.77 -13.52 -17.18
N GLU A 200 17.85 -12.78 -18.30
CA GLU A 200 18.95 -12.83 -19.27
C GLU A 200 20.11 -11.89 -18.90
N LEU A 201 19.93 -11.04 -17.87
CA LEU A 201 20.95 -10.09 -17.43
C LEU A 201 22.23 -10.82 -16.95
N HIS A 202 23.38 -10.29 -17.33
CA HIS A 202 24.69 -10.80 -16.91
C HIS A 202 25.67 -9.65 -16.61
N GLY A 203 26.80 -9.99 -15.99
CA GLY A 203 27.82 -9.01 -15.63
C GLY A 203 27.31 -7.91 -14.70
N ASP A 204 27.82 -6.69 -14.88
CA ASP A 204 27.54 -5.54 -14.02
C ASP A 204 26.12 -4.96 -14.24
N ALA A 205 25.49 -5.24 -15.39
CA ALA A 205 24.12 -4.78 -15.65
C ALA A 205 23.11 -5.29 -14.63
N ARG A 206 23.32 -6.49 -14.05
CA ARG A 206 22.47 -7.01 -12.97
C ARG A 206 22.45 -6.08 -11.75
N TYR A 207 23.62 -5.56 -11.36
CA TYR A 207 23.72 -4.64 -10.22
C TYR A 207 23.01 -3.32 -10.51
N LEU A 208 23.13 -2.79 -11.73
CA LEU A 208 22.48 -1.55 -12.14
C LEU A 208 20.95 -1.70 -12.21
N VAL A 209 20.46 -2.79 -12.80
CA VAL A 209 19.01 -3.01 -12.94
C VAL A 209 18.36 -3.29 -11.58
N TYR A 210 18.83 -4.29 -10.84
CA TYR A 210 18.22 -4.61 -9.54
C TYR A 210 18.49 -3.56 -8.47
N GLY A 211 19.66 -2.93 -8.47
CA GLY A 211 20.00 -1.82 -7.60
C GLY A 211 19.15 -0.58 -7.90
N GLY A 212 18.94 -0.26 -9.17
CA GLY A 212 18.07 0.82 -9.62
C GLY A 212 16.61 0.60 -9.21
N ILE A 213 16.09 -0.62 -9.40
CA ILE A 213 14.73 -0.98 -8.96
C ILE A 213 14.61 -0.86 -7.43
N LEU A 214 15.59 -1.37 -6.67
CA LEU A 214 15.59 -1.28 -5.20
C LEU A 214 15.63 0.17 -4.73
N PHE A 215 16.44 1.03 -5.37
CA PHE A 215 16.50 2.46 -5.05
C PHE A 215 15.16 3.17 -5.33
N ALA A 216 14.53 2.90 -6.47
CA ALA A 216 13.20 3.42 -6.80
C ALA A 216 12.15 2.94 -5.79
N ALA A 217 12.22 1.66 -5.42
CA ALA A 217 11.35 1.05 -4.44
C ALA A 217 11.48 1.74 -3.06
N TRP A 218 12.69 2.07 -2.62
CA TRP A 218 12.92 2.78 -1.37
C TRP A 218 12.30 4.18 -1.35
N GLY A 219 12.47 4.94 -2.43
CA GLY A 219 11.88 6.27 -2.55
C GLY A 219 10.36 6.26 -2.42
N LYS A 220 9.72 5.36 -3.15
CA LYS A 220 8.25 5.23 -3.15
C LYS A 220 7.70 4.65 -1.86
N SER A 221 8.42 3.72 -1.24
CA SER A 221 8.02 3.07 0.02
C SER A 221 8.58 3.75 1.26
N ALA A 222 9.06 4.97 1.14
CA ALA A 222 9.55 5.80 2.25
C ALA A 222 10.55 5.07 3.18
N GLN A 223 11.50 4.34 2.59
CA GLN A 223 12.57 3.71 3.36
C GLN A 223 13.72 4.69 3.60
N LEU A 224 14.50 4.50 4.65
CA LEU A 224 15.68 5.34 4.92
C LEU A 224 16.66 5.31 3.74
N PRO A 225 17.22 6.48 3.38
CA PRO A 225 17.07 7.81 3.96
C PRO A 225 15.92 8.65 3.38
N MET A 226 15.04 8.08 2.56
CA MET A 226 13.99 8.78 1.82
C MET A 226 12.61 8.78 2.53
N GLN A 227 12.57 8.50 3.83
CA GLN A 227 11.33 8.35 4.62
C GLN A 227 10.58 9.67 4.91
N ALA A 228 11.25 10.80 4.80
CA ALA A 228 10.78 12.06 5.38
C ALA A 228 9.49 12.63 4.77
N TRP A 229 9.09 12.18 3.58
CA TRP A 229 7.88 12.65 2.93
C TRP A 229 6.60 12.03 3.49
N LEU A 230 6.68 10.78 3.99
CA LEU A 230 5.47 10.01 4.34
C LEU A 230 4.76 10.53 5.60
N PRO A 231 5.44 10.90 6.72
CA PRO A 231 4.78 11.53 7.85
C PRO A 231 4.19 12.91 7.54
N ASP A 232 4.78 13.66 6.59
CA ASP A 232 4.28 14.96 6.16
C ASP A 232 3.09 14.84 5.21
N ALA A 233 2.97 13.74 4.46
CA ALA A 233 1.82 13.44 3.61
C ALA A 233 0.49 13.28 4.40
N MET A 234 0.53 13.30 5.75
CA MET A 234 -0.66 13.25 6.61
C MET A 234 -1.56 14.49 6.51
N GLU A 235 -1.16 15.51 5.78
CA GLU A 235 -2.02 16.66 5.43
C GLU A 235 -3.14 16.29 4.44
N ALA A 236 -3.03 15.16 3.74
CA ALA A 236 -4.09 14.64 2.87
C ALA A 236 -5.39 14.34 3.65
N PRO A 237 -6.57 14.39 3.01
CA PRO A 237 -7.79 13.82 3.59
C PRO A 237 -7.58 12.39 4.06
N THR A 238 -8.15 12.02 5.21
CA THR A 238 -7.86 10.71 5.81
C THR A 238 -8.18 9.51 4.92
N PRO A 239 -9.25 9.48 4.10
CA PRO A 239 -9.46 8.39 3.14
C PRO A 239 -8.30 8.26 2.14
N ILE A 240 -7.73 9.38 1.69
CA ILE A 240 -6.54 9.36 0.82
C ILE A 240 -5.31 8.86 1.59
N SER A 241 -5.10 9.31 2.83
CA SER A 241 -4.03 8.76 3.67
C SER A 241 -4.16 7.24 3.81
N ALA A 242 -5.38 6.72 3.99
CA ALA A 242 -5.64 5.29 4.03
C ALA A 242 -5.22 4.60 2.72
N TYR A 243 -5.62 5.13 1.57
CA TYR A 243 -5.28 4.55 0.26
C TYR A 243 -3.78 4.64 -0.04
N LEU A 244 -3.16 5.79 0.22
CA LEU A 244 -1.71 6.01 0.04
C LEU A 244 -0.86 5.00 0.83
N HIS A 245 -1.21 4.73 2.08
CA HIS A 245 -0.43 3.90 2.99
C HIS A 245 -0.76 2.41 2.90
N ALA A 246 -1.96 2.06 2.44
CA ALA A 246 -2.43 0.69 2.46
C ALA A 246 -2.28 -0.02 1.12
N ALA A 247 -2.76 0.59 0.02
CA ALA A 247 -2.94 -0.12 -1.23
C ALA A 247 -2.22 0.51 -2.43
N SER A 248 -1.78 1.79 -2.32
CA SER A 248 -1.29 2.49 -3.48
C SER A 248 0.19 2.89 -3.35
N MET A 249 0.51 4.14 -3.27
CA MET A 249 1.84 4.72 -3.48
C MET A 249 2.98 3.97 -2.79
N VAL A 250 2.85 3.68 -1.49
CA VAL A 250 3.92 2.99 -0.74
C VAL A 250 4.06 1.52 -1.10
N LYS A 251 3.02 0.90 -1.69
CA LYS A 251 3.05 -0.49 -2.17
C LYS A 251 3.68 -0.63 -3.54
N VAL A 252 3.69 0.44 -4.33
CA VAL A 252 4.38 0.47 -5.63
C VAL A 252 5.82 -0.01 -5.48
N GLY A 253 6.58 0.56 -4.53
CA GLY A 253 7.97 0.19 -4.32
C GLY A 253 8.14 -1.29 -3.94
N VAL A 254 7.38 -1.75 -2.96
CA VAL A 254 7.44 -3.17 -2.54
C VAL A 254 7.06 -4.09 -3.71
N TYR A 255 6.02 -3.74 -4.48
CA TYR A 255 5.55 -4.54 -5.60
C TYR A 255 6.56 -4.63 -6.75
N ILE A 256 7.15 -3.50 -7.19
CA ILE A 256 8.14 -3.53 -8.28
C ILE A 256 9.38 -4.35 -7.90
N PHE A 257 9.81 -4.29 -6.64
CA PHE A 257 10.91 -5.11 -6.16
C PHE A 257 10.54 -6.60 -6.07
N ALA A 258 9.34 -6.92 -5.56
CA ALA A 258 8.82 -8.28 -5.58
C ALA A 258 8.72 -8.83 -7.02
N ARG A 259 8.24 -8.01 -7.94
CA ARG A 259 8.11 -8.36 -9.36
C ARG A 259 9.45 -8.62 -10.01
N ALA A 260 10.46 -7.78 -9.72
CA ALA A 260 11.82 -7.98 -10.18
C ALA A 260 12.44 -9.30 -9.67
N ILE A 261 12.08 -9.73 -8.45
CA ILE A 261 12.53 -11.03 -7.90
C ILE A 261 11.82 -12.19 -8.60
N ILE A 262 10.53 -12.06 -8.90
CA ILE A 262 9.72 -13.12 -9.53
C ILE A 262 10.12 -13.33 -10.98
N ASP A 263 10.25 -12.26 -11.77
CA ASP A 263 10.51 -12.32 -13.21
C ASP A 263 12.01 -12.42 -13.53
N GLY A 264 12.85 -11.98 -12.59
CA GLY A 264 14.28 -12.05 -12.70
C GLY A 264 14.83 -13.45 -12.41
N GLY A 265 16.04 -13.66 -12.81
CA GLY A 265 16.83 -14.83 -12.42
C GLY A 265 18.18 -14.35 -11.88
N ASN A 266 18.88 -15.15 -11.12
CA ASN A 266 20.28 -14.95 -10.76
C ASN A 266 20.59 -13.54 -10.20
N ILE A 267 19.77 -13.10 -9.26
CA ILE A 267 19.92 -11.79 -8.59
C ILE A 267 21.18 -11.82 -7.72
N PRO A 268 22.07 -10.81 -7.81
CA PRO A 268 23.26 -10.77 -6.96
C PRO A 268 22.90 -10.75 -5.47
N HIS A 269 23.49 -11.63 -4.66
CA HIS A 269 23.27 -11.70 -3.20
C HIS A 269 23.57 -10.35 -2.49
N VAL A 270 24.46 -9.53 -3.06
CA VAL A 270 24.75 -8.19 -2.56
C VAL A 270 23.48 -7.32 -2.54
N ILE A 271 22.61 -7.42 -3.56
CA ILE A 271 21.32 -6.69 -3.58
C ILE A 271 20.42 -7.12 -2.43
N GLY A 272 20.35 -8.44 -2.16
CA GLY A 272 19.64 -8.96 -0.99
C GLY A 272 20.24 -8.50 0.32
N GLY A 273 21.58 -8.55 0.46
CA GLY A 273 22.30 -8.09 1.65
C GLY A 273 22.06 -6.62 1.96
N VAL A 274 22.21 -5.74 0.96
CA VAL A 274 21.95 -4.30 1.08
C VAL A 274 20.47 -4.05 1.44
N GLY A 275 19.55 -4.75 0.77
CA GLY A 275 18.12 -4.64 1.04
C GLY A 275 17.77 -5.03 2.48
N MET A 276 18.32 -6.13 3.02
CA MET A 276 18.09 -6.56 4.40
C MET A 276 18.65 -5.57 5.43
N VAL A 277 19.87 -5.07 5.23
CA VAL A 277 20.49 -4.11 6.16
C VAL A 277 19.68 -2.82 6.20
N MET A 278 19.33 -2.26 5.04
CA MET A 278 18.53 -1.03 4.97
C MET A 278 17.12 -1.22 5.54
N ALA A 279 16.50 -2.38 5.30
CA ALA A 279 15.20 -2.72 5.88
C ALA A 279 15.29 -2.81 7.41
N LEU A 280 16.29 -3.49 7.96
CA LEU A 280 16.49 -3.61 9.41
C LEU A 280 16.68 -2.23 10.05
N VAL A 281 17.56 -1.39 9.49
CA VAL A 281 17.77 -0.02 9.98
C VAL A 281 16.47 0.79 9.91
N THR A 282 15.72 0.68 8.82
CA THR A 282 14.43 1.38 8.67
C THR A 282 13.39 0.90 9.69
N ILE A 283 13.31 -0.40 9.95
CA ILE A 283 12.39 -0.98 10.95
C ILE A 283 12.68 -0.42 12.33
N LEU A 284 13.94 -0.46 12.76
CA LEU A 284 14.36 0.02 14.08
C LEU A 284 14.17 1.53 14.21
N TYR A 285 14.59 2.30 13.23
CA TYR A 285 14.40 3.75 13.22
C TYR A 285 12.92 4.13 13.22
N GLY A 286 12.11 3.52 12.35
CA GLY A 286 10.68 3.78 12.27
C GLY A 286 9.97 3.45 13.58
N PHE A 287 10.33 2.33 14.24
CA PHE A 287 9.83 1.98 15.57
C PHE A 287 10.13 3.09 16.59
N LEU A 288 11.37 3.55 16.68
CA LEU A 288 11.75 4.63 17.61
C LEU A 288 10.98 5.92 17.32
N MET A 289 10.74 6.23 16.04
CA MET A 289 10.08 7.46 15.64
C MET A 289 8.58 7.48 15.89
N TYR A 290 7.90 6.34 15.99
CA TYR A 290 6.48 6.37 16.31
C TYR A 290 6.19 6.39 17.83
N LEU A 291 7.16 6.08 18.69
CA LEU A 291 6.99 6.12 20.15
C LEU A 291 6.55 7.52 20.65
N PRO A 292 7.14 8.65 20.22
CA PRO A 292 6.74 9.97 20.71
C PRO A 292 5.46 10.51 20.06
N GLN A 293 4.88 9.82 19.06
CA GLN A 293 3.74 10.34 18.32
C GLN A 293 2.45 10.29 19.16
N GLN A 294 1.74 11.42 19.20
CA GLN A 294 0.44 11.56 19.83
C GLN A 294 -0.69 11.76 18.80
N ASP A 295 -0.36 12.23 17.59
CA ASP A 295 -1.29 12.29 16.45
C ASP A 295 -1.41 10.90 15.84
N MET A 296 -2.65 10.38 15.78
CA MET A 296 -2.90 9.02 15.31
C MET A 296 -2.48 8.81 13.85
N LYS A 297 -2.68 9.79 12.96
CA LYS A 297 -2.24 9.66 11.56
C LYS A 297 -0.71 9.61 11.44
N ARG A 298 0.01 10.44 12.20
CA ARG A 298 1.48 10.42 12.19
C ARG A 298 2.05 9.15 12.80
N LEU A 299 1.43 8.64 13.88
CA LEU A 299 1.77 7.33 14.45
C LEU A 299 1.64 6.23 13.38
N LEU A 300 0.51 6.23 12.66
CA LEU A 300 0.26 5.25 11.61
C LEU A 300 1.20 5.39 10.42
N ALA A 301 1.63 6.61 10.08
CA ALA A 301 2.62 6.85 9.02
C ALA A 301 3.98 6.22 9.36
N TRP A 302 4.50 6.46 10.56
CA TRP A 302 5.75 5.85 11.02
C TRP A 302 5.65 4.33 11.14
N SER A 303 4.53 3.84 11.67
CA SER A 303 4.24 2.42 11.67
C SER A 303 4.17 1.82 10.26
N THR A 304 3.73 2.58 9.25
CA THR A 304 3.76 2.13 7.85
C THR A 304 5.19 1.97 7.34
N ILE A 305 6.08 2.92 7.62
CA ILE A 305 7.51 2.85 7.26
C ILE A 305 8.13 1.57 7.83
N THR A 306 7.87 1.28 9.10
CA THR A 306 8.33 0.06 9.78
C THR A 306 7.80 -1.21 9.09
N GLN A 307 6.50 -1.28 8.80
CA GLN A 307 5.89 -2.46 8.18
C GLN A 307 6.35 -2.69 6.73
N LEU A 308 6.61 -1.61 5.99
CA LEU A 308 7.22 -1.71 4.66
C LEU A 308 8.65 -2.25 4.74
N GLY A 309 9.41 -1.82 5.76
CA GLY A 309 10.72 -2.40 6.05
C GLY A 309 10.67 -3.92 6.25
N TRP A 310 9.67 -4.43 6.96
CA TRP A 310 9.45 -5.89 7.09
C TRP A 310 9.25 -6.58 5.75
N MET A 311 8.48 -5.97 4.83
CA MET A 311 8.27 -6.53 3.49
C MET A 311 9.56 -6.53 2.68
N PHE A 312 10.35 -5.44 2.72
CA PHE A 312 11.66 -5.40 2.07
C PHE A 312 12.65 -6.39 2.67
N PHE A 313 12.64 -6.57 3.98
CA PHE A 313 13.47 -7.58 4.64
C PHE A 313 13.14 -8.98 4.13
N GLY A 314 11.86 -9.35 4.07
CA GLY A 314 11.41 -10.64 3.57
C GLY A 314 11.70 -10.85 2.08
N LEU A 315 11.46 -9.84 1.24
CA LEU A 315 11.80 -9.88 -0.19
C LEU A 315 13.32 -10.04 -0.40
N SER A 316 14.12 -9.29 0.35
CA SER A 316 15.58 -9.39 0.28
C SER A 316 16.09 -10.74 0.77
N LEU A 317 15.46 -11.30 1.81
CA LEU A 317 15.74 -12.64 2.32
C LEU A 317 15.44 -13.73 1.28
N SER A 318 14.40 -13.53 0.45
CA SER A 318 14.04 -14.51 -0.60
C SER A 318 15.12 -14.67 -1.68
N ILE A 319 15.97 -13.66 -1.88
CA ILE A 319 17.10 -13.71 -2.83
C ILE A 319 18.12 -14.78 -2.42
N PHE A 320 18.15 -15.16 -1.14
CA PHE A 320 18.97 -16.26 -0.63
C PHE A 320 18.30 -17.64 -0.73
N GLY A 321 17.27 -17.78 -1.59
CA GLY A 321 16.62 -19.04 -1.91
C GLY A 321 15.39 -19.41 -1.08
N SER A 322 14.90 -18.54 -0.22
CA SER A 322 13.69 -18.82 0.58
C SER A 322 12.39 -18.46 -0.16
N ARG A 323 11.74 -19.46 -0.73
CA ARG A 323 10.39 -19.32 -1.30
C ARG A 323 9.37 -18.86 -0.26
N LEU A 324 9.46 -19.36 0.98
CA LEU A 324 8.60 -18.97 2.09
C LEU A 324 8.69 -17.47 2.39
N ALA A 325 9.90 -16.88 2.31
CA ALA A 325 10.10 -15.45 2.48
C ALA A 325 9.43 -14.63 1.36
N LEU A 326 9.50 -15.10 0.12
CA LEU A 326 8.85 -14.45 -1.02
C LEU A 326 7.33 -14.47 -0.88
N GLU A 327 6.73 -15.65 -0.72
CA GLU A 327 5.29 -15.83 -0.59
C GLU A 327 4.74 -15.11 0.66
N GLY A 328 5.47 -15.18 1.78
CA GLY A 328 5.15 -14.46 3.01
C GLY A 328 5.17 -12.93 2.81
N SER A 329 6.12 -12.40 2.06
CA SER A 329 6.20 -10.97 1.76
C SER A 329 5.07 -10.51 0.86
N ILE A 330 4.68 -11.29 -0.15
CA ILE A 330 3.53 -11.01 -1.02
C ILE A 330 2.23 -11.05 -0.20
N ALA A 331 2.03 -12.06 0.63
CA ALA A 331 0.90 -12.14 1.55
C ALA A 331 0.87 -10.95 2.52
N TYR A 332 2.05 -10.47 2.95
CA TYR A 332 2.17 -9.29 3.80
C TYR A 332 1.65 -8.02 3.11
N ILE A 333 1.93 -7.84 1.81
CA ILE A 333 1.37 -6.71 1.04
C ILE A 333 -0.16 -6.69 1.17
N VAL A 334 -0.80 -7.84 0.98
CA VAL A 334 -2.26 -8.01 1.05
C VAL A 334 -2.79 -7.74 2.46
N ASN A 335 -2.26 -8.41 3.43
CA ASN A 335 -2.73 -8.36 4.83
C ASN A 335 -2.57 -6.98 5.44
N HIS A 336 -1.39 -6.36 5.23
CA HIS A 336 -1.12 -5.01 5.69
C HIS A 336 -2.06 -3.99 5.02
N ALA A 337 -2.44 -4.18 3.76
CA ALA A 337 -3.32 -3.28 3.07
C ALA A 337 -4.68 -3.16 3.78
N PHE A 338 -5.28 -4.28 4.17
CA PHE A 338 -6.56 -4.28 4.88
C PHE A 338 -6.45 -3.78 6.32
N ALA A 339 -5.47 -4.26 7.07
CA ALA A 339 -5.25 -3.83 8.45
C ALA A 339 -4.94 -2.32 8.56
N LYS A 340 -4.13 -1.80 7.63
CA LYS A 340 -3.74 -0.39 7.62
C LYS A 340 -4.88 0.51 7.15
N SER A 341 -5.64 0.10 6.13
CA SER A 341 -6.86 0.81 5.72
C SER A 341 -7.83 0.92 6.88
N LEU A 342 -8.09 -0.18 7.60
CA LEU A 342 -8.95 -0.17 8.77
C LEU A 342 -8.47 0.87 9.79
N PHE A 343 -7.19 0.86 10.13
CA PHE A 343 -6.69 1.74 11.17
C PHE A 343 -6.73 3.22 10.77
N PHE A 344 -6.35 3.55 9.53
CA PHE A 344 -6.48 4.92 9.04
C PHE A 344 -7.93 5.38 8.97
N LEU A 345 -8.86 4.53 8.51
CA LEU A 345 -10.26 4.90 8.41
C LEU A 345 -10.93 4.99 9.80
N VAL A 346 -10.50 4.21 10.79
CA VAL A 346 -10.87 4.40 12.21
C VAL A 346 -10.36 5.76 12.70
N ALA A 347 -9.12 6.15 12.39
CA ALA A 347 -8.59 7.47 12.74
C ALA A 347 -9.40 8.60 12.08
N GLY A 348 -9.77 8.43 10.81
CA GLY A 348 -10.64 9.38 10.11
C GLY A 348 -12.04 9.48 10.70
N ALA A 349 -12.62 8.34 11.10
CA ALA A 349 -13.94 8.32 11.73
C ALA A 349 -13.93 8.97 13.12
N LEU A 350 -12.86 8.77 13.91
CA LEU A 350 -12.66 9.46 15.18
C LEU A 350 -12.51 10.98 14.97
N SER A 351 -11.69 11.38 14.01
CA SER A 351 -11.52 12.76 13.61
C SER A 351 -12.84 13.40 13.16
N TYR A 352 -13.61 12.71 12.32
CA TYR A 352 -14.93 13.14 11.86
C TYR A 352 -15.92 13.37 13.02
N SER A 353 -16.03 12.39 13.92
CA SER A 353 -17.04 12.38 15.00
C SER A 353 -16.63 13.24 16.20
N CYS A 354 -15.35 13.20 16.60
CA CYS A 354 -14.86 13.84 17.83
C CYS A 354 -14.13 15.17 17.57
N GLY A 355 -13.89 15.56 16.31
CA GLY A 355 -13.16 16.78 15.95
C GLY A 355 -11.67 16.74 16.30
N THR A 356 -11.12 15.57 16.64
CA THR A 356 -9.71 15.42 17.00
C THR A 356 -9.21 14.01 16.68
N ARG A 357 -7.93 13.93 16.31
CA ARG A 357 -7.18 12.67 16.13
C ARG A 357 -6.02 12.53 17.12
N LEU A 358 -5.95 13.45 18.10
CA LEU A 358 -4.95 13.39 19.16
C LEU A 358 -5.32 12.31 20.18
N LEU A 359 -4.52 11.24 20.23
CA LEU A 359 -4.76 10.07 21.08
C LEU A 359 -4.97 10.41 22.58
N PRO A 360 -4.24 11.38 23.19
CA PRO A 360 -4.47 11.74 24.58
C PRO A 360 -5.85 12.37 24.87
N ARG A 361 -6.52 12.90 23.83
CA ARG A 361 -7.87 13.50 23.97
C ARG A 361 -9.00 12.48 23.77
N LEU A 362 -8.67 11.28 23.29
CA LEU A 362 -9.62 10.21 23.01
C LEU A 362 -9.59 9.19 24.16
N ARG A 363 -10.73 8.98 24.81
CA ARG A 363 -10.91 7.97 25.86
C ARG A 363 -12.35 7.49 25.89
N GLY A 364 -12.54 6.19 26.18
CA GLY A 364 -13.88 5.60 26.32
C GLY A 364 -14.61 5.44 24.99
N VAL A 365 -13.87 5.31 23.88
CA VAL A 365 -14.42 5.22 22.52
C VAL A 365 -15.40 4.06 22.39
N LEU A 366 -15.15 2.92 23.06
CA LEU A 366 -16.03 1.74 22.99
C LEU A 366 -17.44 2.04 23.52
N HIS A 367 -17.55 2.92 24.51
CA HIS A 367 -18.84 3.23 25.12
C HIS A 367 -19.76 4.06 24.19
N THR A 368 -19.22 5.07 23.54
CA THR A 368 -20.01 6.00 22.70
C THR A 368 -20.03 5.60 21.22
N LEU A 369 -18.92 5.05 20.72
CA LEU A 369 -18.69 4.67 19.32
C LEU A 369 -18.19 3.23 19.25
N PRO A 370 -19.02 2.22 19.57
CA PRO A 370 -18.57 0.83 19.73
C PRO A 370 -17.91 0.25 18.46
N LEU A 371 -18.40 0.58 17.28
CA LEU A 371 -17.78 0.16 16.02
C LEU A 371 -16.34 0.65 15.89
N LEU A 372 -16.04 1.89 16.31
CA LEU A 372 -14.69 2.43 16.27
C LEU A 372 -13.79 1.82 17.34
N GLY A 373 -14.33 1.52 18.52
CA GLY A 373 -13.61 0.79 19.56
C GLY A 373 -13.19 -0.60 19.12
N VAL A 374 -14.11 -1.36 18.51
CA VAL A 374 -13.83 -2.67 17.94
C VAL A 374 -12.85 -2.56 16.76
N GLY A 375 -13.07 -1.60 15.84
CA GLY A 375 -12.18 -1.36 14.71
C GLY A 375 -10.75 -1.01 15.14
N PHE A 376 -10.60 -0.19 16.17
CA PHE A 376 -9.28 0.14 16.75
C PHE A 376 -8.60 -1.12 17.32
N CYS A 377 -9.34 -1.96 18.06
CA CYS A 377 -8.84 -3.20 18.63
C CYS A 377 -8.36 -4.15 17.52
N VAL A 378 -9.22 -4.43 16.54
CA VAL A 378 -8.90 -5.32 15.42
C VAL A 378 -7.68 -4.81 14.65
N ALA A 379 -7.64 -3.52 14.32
CA ALA A 379 -6.54 -2.92 13.59
C ALA A 379 -5.21 -2.97 14.37
N ALA A 380 -5.23 -2.69 15.67
CA ALA A 380 -4.04 -2.76 16.53
C ALA A 380 -3.49 -4.18 16.62
N LEU A 381 -4.35 -5.18 16.81
CA LEU A 381 -3.96 -6.59 16.87
C LEU A 381 -3.49 -7.11 15.50
N ALA A 382 -4.17 -6.71 14.41
CA ALA A 382 -3.79 -7.08 13.06
C ALA A 382 -2.41 -6.53 12.69
N ILE A 383 -2.13 -5.25 12.92
CA ILE A 383 -0.84 -4.62 12.58
C ILE A 383 0.31 -5.22 13.38
N THR A 384 0.08 -5.57 14.63
CA THR A 384 1.13 -6.10 15.52
C THR A 384 1.41 -7.58 15.31
N GLY A 385 0.54 -8.28 14.58
CA GLY A 385 0.76 -9.69 14.23
C GLY A 385 0.27 -10.67 15.28
N VAL A 386 -0.86 -10.37 15.92
CA VAL A 386 -1.48 -11.27 16.93
C VAL A 386 -2.49 -12.20 16.24
N PRO A 387 -2.42 -13.53 16.48
CA PRO A 387 -3.45 -14.46 15.97
C PRO A 387 -4.83 -14.14 16.60
N PRO A 388 -5.95 -14.34 15.93
CA PRO A 388 -6.11 -14.90 14.56
C PRO A 388 -6.06 -13.85 13.42
N PHE A 389 -5.62 -12.63 13.70
CA PHE A 389 -5.62 -11.54 12.72
C PHE A 389 -4.55 -11.74 11.62
N ASN A 390 -4.79 -11.14 10.48
CA ASN A 390 -4.02 -11.32 9.25
C ASN A 390 -2.53 -10.98 9.38
N GLY A 391 -2.13 -10.05 10.26
CA GLY A 391 -0.74 -9.69 10.47
C GLY A 391 0.14 -10.81 11.03
N PHE A 392 -0.43 -11.75 11.79
CA PHE A 392 0.29 -12.94 12.23
C PHE A 392 0.78 -13.77 11.05
N PHE A 393 -0.09 -14.03 10.09
CA PHE A 393 0.21 -14.81 8.88
C PHE A 393 1.14 -14.07 7.91
N SER A 394 1.46 -12.81 8.18
CA SER A 394 2.46 -12.03 7.46
C SER A 394 3.84 -12.14 8.09
N LYS A 395 3.92 -11.94 9.41
CA LYS A 395 5.20 -11.94 10.13
C LYS A 395 5.74 -13.35 10.37
N PHE A 396 4.88 -14.31 10.68
CA PHE A 396 5.29 -15.67 11.01
C PHE A 396 6.10 -16.37 9.89
N PRO A 397 5.70 -16.31 8.60
CA PRO A 397 6.51 -16.86 7.52
C PRO A 397 7.90 -16.22 7.41
N LEU A 398 8.01 -14.91 7.66
CA LEU A 398 9.30 -14.21 7.62
C LEU A 398 10.21 -14.62 8.77
N PHE A 399 9.67 -14.83 9.97
CA PHE A 399 10.42 -15.38 11.09
C PHE A 399 10.88 -16.80 10.80
N ALA A 400 9.98 -17.66 10.32
CA ALA A 400 10.32 -19.04 10.01
C ALA A 400 11.42 -19.12 8.93
N ALA A 401 11.31 -18.33 7.86
CA ALA A 401 12.32 -18.26 6.81
C ALA A 401 13.65 -17.71 7.31
N GLY A 402 13.63 -16.63 8.09
CA GLY A 402 14.84 -16.00 8.61
C GLY A 402 15.61 -16.88 9.59
N PHE A 403 14.90 -17.55 10.51
CA PHE A 403 15.56 -18.51 11.42
C PHE A 403 16.06 -19.75 10.69
N ALA A 404 15.34 -20.26 9.69
CA ALA A 404 15.84 -21.37 8.87
C ALA A 404 17.13 -21.01 8.13
N LEU A 405 17.20 -19.84 7.49
CA LEU A 405 18.39 -19.36 6.81
C LEU A 405 19.53 -18.97 7.76
N SER A 406 19.25 -18.66 9.03
CA SER A 406 20.30 -18.34 9.99
C SER A 406 21.23 -19.52 10.33
N VAL A 407 20.83 -20.74 10.00
CA VAL A 407 21.69 -21.94 10.12
C VAL A 407 22.84 -21.86 9.12
N GLU A 408 22.60 -21.36 7.91
CA GLU A 408 23.60 -21.19 6.86
C GLU A 408 24.32 -19.84 6.98
N TYR A 409 23.54 -18.78 7.25
CA TYR A 409 24.01 -17.39 7.35
C TYR A 409 23.86 -16.90 8.80
N TRP A 410 24.80 -17.27 9.69
CA TRP A 410 24.72 -17.00 11.13
C TRP A 410 24.49 -15.52 11.49
N ILE A 411 24.89 -14.57 10.63
CA ILE A 411 24.68 -13.14 10.80
C ILE A 411 23.19 -12.75 10.79
N LEU A 412 22.32 -13.61 10.27
CA LEU A 412 20.86 -13.39 10.31
C LEU A 412 20.28 -13.60 11.71
N LEU A 413 20.91 -14.44 12.56
CA LEU A 413 20.39 -14.75 13.88
C LEU A 413 20.22 -13.50 14.76
N PRO A 414 21.22 -12.62 14.94
CA PRO A 414 21.02 -11.37 15.69
C PRO A 414 19.98 -10.45 15.05
N ALA A 415 19.90 -10.38 13.72
CA ALA A 415 18.89 -9.59 13.03
C ALA A 415 17.48 -10.11 13.34
N MET A 416 17.27 -11.44 13.31
CA MET A 416 15.97 -12.04 13.63
C MET A 416 15.57 -11.83 15.08
N ILE A 417 16.52 -11.88 16.03
CA ILE A 417 16.28 -11.56 17.44
C ILE A 417 15.87 -10.11 17.61
N LEU A 418 16.54 -9.16 16.95
CA LEU A 418 16.17 -7.74 16.97
C LEU A 418 14.78 -7.51 16.41
N LEU A 419 14.42 -8.16 15.31
CA LEU A 419 13.08 -8.08 14.70
C LEU A 419 12.00 -8.68 15.62
N MET A 420 12.30 -9.75 16.34
CA MET A 420 11.39 -10.29 17.39
C MET A 420 11.16 -9.28 18.51
N ILE A 421 12.23 -8.67 19.01
CA ILE A 421 12.15 -7.64 20.07
C ILE A 421 11.29 -6.46 19.56
N GLU A 422 11.53 -5.96 18.34
CA GLU A 422 10.72 -4.90 17.74
C GLU A 422 9.25 -5.31 17.64
N SER A 423 8.95 -6.52 17.19
CA SER A 423 7.57 -6.98 17.05
C SER A 423 6.82 -7.01 18.39
N VAL A 424 7.46 -7.49 19.45
CA VAL A 424 6.90 -7.49 20.82
C VAL A 424 6.75 -6.07 21.36
N ALA A 425 7.74 -5.22 21.15
CA ALA A 425 7.71 -3.82 21.59
C ALA A 425 6.62 -3.01 20.87
N SER A 426 6.45 -3.24 19.56
CA SER A 426 5.35 -2.67 18.77
C SER A 426 3.99 -3.08 19.28
N PHE A 427 3.81 -4.38 19.59
CA PHE A 427 2.58 -4.89 20.22
C PHE A 427 2.29 -4.18 21.54
N ALA A 428 3.27 -4.13 22.44
CA ALA A 428 3.12 -3.47 23.74
C ALA A 428 2.73 -1.99 23.60
N TRP A 429 3.28 -1.29 22.61
CA TRP A 429 2.96 0.11 22.33
C TRP A 429 1.52 0.31 21.83
N PHE A 430 1.06 -0.50 20.87
CA PHE A 430 -0.31 -0.39 20.34
C PHE A 430 -1.35 -0.83 21.39
N ILE A 431 -1.08 -1.84 22.21
CA ILE A 431 -1.95 -2.24 23.32
C ILE A 431 -2.01 -1.16 24.40
N ARG A 432 -0.93 -0.46 24.67
CA ARG A 432 -0.93 0.71 25.57
C ARG A 432 -1.90 1.80 25.06
N TRP A 433 -1.86 2.13 23.76
CA TRP A 433 -2.80 3.10 23.21
C TRP A 433 -4.23 2.57 23.17
N PHE A 434 -4.43 1.30 22.86
CA PHE A 434 -5.72 0.65 22.99
C PHE A 434 -6.29 0.82 24.41
N GLY A 435 -5.53 0.46 25.43
CA GLY A 435 -5.94 0.57 26.82
C GLY A 435 -6.25 2.00 27.31
N ARG A 436 -5.69 3.01 26.65
CA ARG A 436 -5.94 4.42 26.96
C ARG A 436 -7.15 5.01 26.22
N VAL A 437 -7.34 4.62 24.96
CA VAL A 437 -8.31 5.23 24.03
C VAL A 437 -9.64 4.50 24.07
N VAL A 438 -9.63 3.16 24.08
CA VAL A 438 -10.84 2.38 23.82
C VAL A 438 -11.70 2.20 25.08
N PRO A 439 -11.19 1.67 26.23
CA PRO A 439 -12.00 1.47 27.40
C PRO A 439 -12.14 2.73 28.27
N GLY A 440 -12.98 2.63 29.27
CA GLY A 440 -13.14 3.65 30.33
C GLY A 440 -14.28 4.63 30.09
N LYS A 441 -14.36 5.65 30.94
CA LYS A 441 -15.39 6.72 30.80
C LYS A 441 -15.04 7.61 29.60
N PRO A 442 -16.02 7.98 28.77
CA PRO A 442 -15.79 8.88 27.64
C PRO A 442 -15.17 10.22 28.07
N SER A 443 -14.14 10.65 27.32
CA SER A 443 -13.65 12.03 27.40
C SER A 443 -14.68 13.00 26.84
N GLU A 444 -14.53 14.28 27.09
CA GLU A 444 -15.42 15.33 26.58
C GLU A 444 -15.60 15.22 25.05
N ALA A 445 -14.50 15.10 24.31
CA ALA A 445 -14.53 14.97 22.86
C ALA A 445 -15.28 13.71 22.37
N VAL A 446 -15.21 12.60 23.12
CA VAL A 446 -15.89 11.35 22.78
C VAL A 446 -17.35 11.36 23.24
N ALA A 447 -17.65 11.98 24.38
CA ALA A 447 -19.03 12.10 24.91
C ALA A 447 -19.91 12.91 23.96
N ASP A 448 -19.34 13.97 23.34
CA ASP A 448 -20.02 14.85 22.37
C ASP A 448 -19.87 14.39 20.91
N ALA A 449 -19.48 13.14 20.66
CA ALA A 449 -19.20 12.65 19.32
C ALA A 449 -20.44 12.63 18.41
N ALA A 450 -20.26 13.10 17.17
CA ALA A 450 -21.29 13.04 16.14
C ALA A 450 -21.47 11.60 15.60
N PRO A 451 -22.69 11.22 15.19
CA PRO A 451 -22.94 9.91 14.61
C PRO A 451 -22.21 9.74 13.26
N LEU A 452 -21.75 8.50 12.99
CA LEU A 452 -21.09 8.16 11.74
C LEU A 452 -22.09 7.99 10.59
N PRO A 453 -21.78 8.51 9.39
CA PRO A 453 -22.52 8.20 8.17
C PRO A 453 -22.54 6.69 7.85
N GLY A 454 -23.63 6.23 7.20
CA GLY A 454 -23.80 4.82 6.84
C GLY A 454 -22.70 4.28 5.93
N SER A 455 -22.22 5.07 4.95
CA SER A 455 -21.12 4.69 4.06
C SER A 455 -19.82 4.42 4.81
N MET A 456 -19.50 5.24 5.82
CA MET A 456 -18.30 5.05 6.64
C MET A 456 -18.44 3.79 7.51
N ARG A 457 -19.62 3.55 8.12
CA ARG A 457 -19.89 2.35 8.93
C ARG A 457 -19.75 1.07 8.10
N LEU A 458 -20.35 1.04 6.90
CA LEU A 458 -20.26 -0.10 5.99
C LEU A 458 -18.80 -0.47 5.69
N VAL A 459 -18.00 0.50 5.29
CA VAL A 459 -16.58 0.28 4.95
C VAL A 459 -15.78 -0.23 6.14
N LEU A 460 -15.99 0.33 7.33
CA LEU A 460 -15.32 -0.16 8.54
C LEU A 460 -15.66 -1.61 8.87
N ILE A 461 -16.94 -2.01 8.75
CA ILE A 461 -17.37 -3.39 8.96
C ILE A 461 -16.69 -4.33 7.96
N VAL A 462 -16.67 -3.96 6.66
CA VAL A 462 -15.99 -4.76 5.63
C VAL A 462 -14.50 -4.92 5.95
N LEU A 463 -13.82 -3.85 6.36
CA LEU A 463 -12.40 -3.91 6.68
C LEU A 463 -12.09 -4.71 7.96
N ILE A 464 -12.98 -4.70 8.95
CA ILE A 464 -12.87 -5.57 10.13
C ILE A 464 -12.91 -7.04 9.70
N VAL A 465 -13.86 -7.41 8.84
CA VAL A 465 -13.97 -8.76 8.31
C VAL A 465 -12.73 -9.12 7.47
N MET A 466 -12.31 -8.23 6.58
CA MET A 466 -11.12 -8.46 5.76
C MET A 466 -9.82 -8.61 6.58
N SER A 467 -9.72 -7.97 7.73
CA SER A 467 -8.56 -8.13 8.64
C SER A 467 -8.49 -9.52 9.29
N LEU A 468 -9.57 -10.32 9.19
CA LEU A 468 -9.61 -11.71 9.64
C LEU A 468 -9.37 -12.69 8.48
N ILE A 469 -9.93 -12.41 7.29
CA ILE A 469 -9.98 -13.39 6.19
C ILE A 469 -8.93 -13.18 5.09
N SER A 470 -8.31 -12.01 5.00
CA SER A 470 -7.39 -11.68 3.88
C SER A 470 -6.18 -12.61 3.80
N SER A 471 -5.70 -13.13 4.93
CA SER A 471 -4.60 -14.10 4.96
C SER A 471 -4.99 -15.45 4.34
N VAL A 472 -6.25 -15.89 4.53
CA VAL A 472 -6.77 -17.10 3.89
C VAL A 472 -6.87 -16.89 2.39
N ILE A 473 -7.39 -15.73 1.96
CA ILE A 473 -7.45 -15.36 0.54
C ILE A 473 -6.05 -15.38 -0.08
N ALA A 474 -5.07 -14.72 0.54
CA ALA A 474 -3.71 -14.68 0.02
C ALA A 474 -3.06 -16.07 -0.05
N ALA A 475 -3.19 -16.87 1.01
CA ALA A 475 -2.60 -18.20 1.08
C ALA A 475 -3.20 -19.16 0.03
N THR A 476 -4.53 -19.19 -0.10
CA THR A 476 -5.21 -20.07 -1.07
C THR A 476 -5.00 -19.63 -2.52
N TRP A 477 -4.74 -18.34 -2.74
CA TRP A 477 -4.52 -17.81 -4.08
C TRP A 477 -3.10 -18.05 -4.58
N LEU A 478 -2.09 -17.96 -3.71
CA LEU A 478 -0.68 -18.17 -4.05
C LEU A 478 -0.32 -19.66 -4.23
N GLN A 479 -1.08 -20.56 -3.63
CA GLN A 479 -1.00 -22.01 -3.86
C GLN A 479 -1.52 -22.39 -5.26
#